data_e6c9ff8bf0434c7f5da3d0f338e26dfa
#
_entry.id   e6c9ff8bf0434c7f5da3d0f338e26dfa
#
_cell.length_a   1.000
_cell.length_b   1.000
_cell.length_c   1.000
_cell.angle_alpha   90.00
_cell.angle_beta   90.00
_cell.angle_gamma   90.00
#
_symmetry.space_group_name_H-M   'P 1'
#
loop_
_entity.id
_entity.type
_entity.pdbx_description
1 polymer ?
#
loop_
_entity_poly.entity_id
_entity_poly.type
_entity_poly.pdbx_seq_one_letter_code
_entity_poly.pdbx_strand_id
1 'polypeptide(L)'
;MEADMTTLHEEVELPPYKIVIDAELENRRGTPDPSGCYYARAMITRLDGAPVYKNFVTYRIERGDAFGDPERAFRDAEERVREAIANRFPDN
;
A
#
# COMPACT_ATOMS: atom_id res chain seq x y z
N MET A 1 17.23 -14.78 -11.82
CA MET A 1 16.84 -14.51 -11.57
C MET A 1 16.04 -14.27 -11.40
N GLU A 2 15.45 -14.32 -11.53
CA GLU A 2 14.77 -13.97 -11.47
C GLU A 2 14.02 -13.74 -10.88
N ALA A 3 13.97 -13.66 -11.24
CA ALA A 3 13.34 -13.12 -10.13
C ALA A 3 11.87 -13.17 -10.17
N ASP A 4 11.34 -13.57 -9.10
CA ASP A 4 9.92 -13.68 -8.98
C ASP A 4 9.37 -12.33 -8.55
N MET A 5 8.58 -11.72 -9.37
CA MET A 5 8.09 -10.38 -9.13
C MET A 5 6.64 -10.36 -8.68
N THR A 6 6.23 -11.36 -7.93
CA THR A 6 4.85 -11.38 -7.43
C THR A 6 4.62 -10.37 -6.33
N THR A 7 5.67 -9.90 -5.70
CA THR A 7 5.55 -8.91 -4.63
C THR A 7 6.43 -7.73 -4.95
N LEU A 8 5.83 -6.54 -4.96
CA LEU A 8 6.55 -5.31 -5.20
C LEU A 8 6.46 -4.45 -3.97
N HIS A 9 7.50 -3.69 -3.73
CA HIS A 9 7.63 -2.94 -2.49
C HIS A 9 8.16 -1.55 -2.81
N GLU A 10 7.58 -0.54 -2.20
CA GLU A 10 8.03 0.83 -2.40
C GLU A 10 7.99 1.56 -1.08
N GLU A 11 9.02 2.36 -0.82
CA GLU A 11 9.04 3.21 0.36
C GLU A 11 9.17 4.64 -0.10
N VAL A 12 8.34 5.50 0.47
CA VAL A 12 8.31 6.91 0.12
C VAL A 12 8.34 7.72 1.39
N GLU A 13 9.13 8.77 1.41
CA GLU A 13 9.15 9.69 2.54
C GLU A 13 8.42 10.95 2.16
N LEU A 14 7.35 11.22 2.89
CA LEU A 14 6.61 12.47 2.79
C LEU A 14 6.62 13.10 4.17
N PRO A 15 7.69 13.83 4.50
CA PRO A 15 7.82 14.29 5.87
C PRO A 15 6.58 15.00 6.36
N PRO A 16 6.15 14.75 7.57
CA PRO A 16 6.86 13.97 8.61
C PRO A 16 6.58 12.47 8.58
N TYR A 17 6.10 11.95 7.45
CA TYR A 17 5.63 10.58 7.36
C TYR A 17 6.56 9.71 6.52
N LYS A 18 6.54 8.44 6.83
CA LYS A 18 7.15 7.42 6.00
C LYS A 18 6.06 6.47 5.54
N ILE A 19 6.01 6.21 4.25
CA ILE A 19 4.98 5.39 3.65
C ILE A 19 5.61 4.15 3.05
N VAL A 20 5.04 2.99 3.38
CA VAL A 20 5.47 1.72 2.81
C VAL A 20 4.29 1.16 2.04
N ILE A 21 4.52 0.84 0.79
CA ILE A 21 3.47 0.29 -0.07
C ILE A 21 3.93 -1.06 -0.59
N ASP A 22 3.10 -2.06 -0.43
CA ASP A 22 3.34 -3.40 -0.94
C ASP A 22 2.25 -3.77 -1.91
N ALA A 23 2.65 -4.17 -3.10
CA ALA A 23 1.72 -4.67 -4.10
C ALA A 23 1.91 -6.17 -4.24
N GLU A 24 0.82 -6.88 -4.30
CA GLU A 24 0.84 -8.33 -4.39
C GLU A 24 -0.07 -8.81 -5.50
N LEU A 25 0.33 -9.90 -6.09
CA LEU A 25 -0.52 -10.57 -7.07
C LEU A 25 -1.56 -11.37 -6.32
N GLU A 26 -2.81 -11.14 -6.64
CA GLU A 26 -3.88 -11.90 -6.04
C GLU A 26 -4.05 -13.20 -6.80
N ASN A 27 -3.84 -14.32 -6.12
CA ASN A 27 -4.03 -15.63 -6.70
C ASN A 27 -5.32 -16.22 -6.21
N ARG A 28 -6.14 -16.63 -7.13
CA ARG A 28 -7.26 -17.43 -6.75
C ARG A 28 -6.77 -18.82 -6.48
N ARG A 29 -7.39 -19.43 -5.51
CA ARG A 29 -6.97 -20.70 -5.04
C ARG A 29 -6.85 -21.71 -6.17
N GLY A 30 -5.66 -22.24 -6.35
CA GLY A 30 -5.43 -23.30 -7.29
C GLY A 30 -5.54 -22.94 -8.75
N THR A 31 -5.73 -21.67 -9.07
CA THR A 31 -5.90 -21.26 -10.45
C THR A 31 -5.03 -20.06 -10.74
N PRO A 32 -3.89 -20.27 -11.38
CA PRO A 32 -3.12 -19.10 -11.80
C PRO A 32 -3.92 -18.32 -12.82
N ASP A 33 -4.04 -17.06 -12.59
CA ASP A 33 -4.75 -16.17 -13.48
C ASP A 33 -3.73 -15.47 -14.34
N PRO A 34 -3.66 -15.82 -15.63
CA PRO A 34 -2.66 -15.19 -16.48
C PRO A 34 -2.85 -13.68 -16.61
N SER A 35 -4.07 -13.22 -16.48
CA SER A 35 -4.27 -11.78 -16.53
C SER A 35 -3.81 -11.11 -15.26
N GLY A 36 -3.78 -11.87 -14.15
CA GLY A 36 -3.28 -11.34 -12.90
C GLY A 36 -4.11 -10.21 -12.37
N CYS A 37 -4.16 -10.12 -11.08
CA CYS A 37 -4.76 -8.95 -10.45
C CYS A 37 -3.84 -8.53 -9.33
N TYR A 38 -3.42 -7.29 -9.37
CA TYR A 38 -2.53 -6.76 -8.35
C TYR A 38 -3.30 -5.82 -7.46
N TYR A 39 -3.07 -5.92 -6.18
CA TYR A 39 -3.61 -4.97 -5.23
C TYR A 39 -2.47 -4.49 -4.34
N ALA A 40 -2.65 -3.32 -3.76
CA ALA A 40 -1.61 -2.75 -2.92
C ALA A 40 -2.19 -2.37 -1.57
N ARG A 41 -1.33 -2.46 -0.58
CA ARG A 41 -1.61 -2.02 0.78
C ARG A 41 -0.58 -0.99 1.15
N ALA A 42 -0.95 -0.08 2.02
CA ALA A 42 -0.04 0.95 2.45
C ALA A 42 0.01 1.03 3.96
N MET A 43 1.14 1.49 4.46
CA MET A 43 1.34 1.66 5.88
C MET A 43 2.03 2.99 6.08
N ILE A 44 1.49 3.80 6.97
CA ILE A 44 2.02 5.14 7.23
C ILE A 44 2.52 5.18 8.65
N THR A 45 3.76 5.63 8.81
CA THR A 45 4.34 5.89 10.12
C THR A 45 4.96 7.27 10.09
N ARG A 46 5.32 7.78 11.26
CA ARG A 46 6.04 9.03 11.33
C ARG A 46 7.53 8.75 11.36
N LEU A 47 8.28 9.64 10.76
CA LEU A 47 9.73 9.49 10.73
C LEU A 47 10.32 9.59 12.12
N ASP A 48 9.66 10.29 13.03
CA ASP A 48 10.17 10.45 14.39
C ASP A 48 9.67 9.36 15.35
N GLY A 49 8.89 8.40 14.85
CA GLY A 49 8.41 7.31 15.68
C GLY A 49 7.20 7.64 16.55
N ALA A 50 6.70 8.86 16.45
CA ALA A 50 5.53 9.26 17.24
C ALA A 50 4.27 8.65 16.63
N PRO A 51 3.17 8.64 17.39
CA PRO A 51 1.92 8.12 16.83
C PRO A 51 1.47 8.93 15.65
N VAL A 52 0.94 8.23 14.66
CA VAL A 52 0.40 8.85 13.46
C VAL A 52 -1.04 9.25 13.69
N TYR A 53 -1.78 8.43 14.43
CA TYR A 53 -3.22 8.58 14.54
C TYR A 53 -3.62 8.09 15.93
N LYS A 54 -4.21 8.95 16.72
CA LYS A 54 -4.57 8.64 18.10
C LYS A 54 -3.35 8.09 18.83
N ASN A 55 -3.43 6.87 19.33
CA ASN A 55 -2.31 6.24 20.01
C ASN A 55 -1.57 5.25 19.12
N PHE A 56 -1.92 5.19 17.85
CA PHE A 56 -1.34 4.19 16.97
C PHE A 56 -0.12 4.73 16.25
N VAL A 57 0.96 3.99 16.32
CA VAL A 57 2.20 4.35 15.62
C VAL A 57 2.02 4.16 14.12
N THR A 58 1.16 3.26 13.71
CA THR A 58 0.98 2.90 12.32
C THR A 58 -0.47 3.11 11.91
N TYR A 59 -0.66 3.72 10.76
CA TYR A 59 -1.96 3.81 10.12
C TYR A 59 -1.93 2.93 8.88
N ARG A 60 -2.82 1.97 8.81
CA ARG A 60 -2.82 1.00 7.70
C ARG A 60 -3.96 1.29 6.76
N ILE A 61 -3.63 1.22 5.48
CA ILE A 61 -4.62 1.31 4.43
C ILE A 61 -4.75 -0.09 3.85
N GLU A 62 -5.93 -0.66 3.99
CA GLU A 62 -6.19 -2.01 3.52
C GLU A 62 -6.08 -2.05 2.01
N ARG A 63 -6.10 -3.26 1.48
CA ARG A 63 -5.93 -3.41 0.06
C ARG A 63 -6.96 -2.57 -0.69
N GLY A 64 -6.49 -1.96 -1.76
CA GLY A 64 -7.39 -1.22 -2.62
C GLY A 64 -7.99 -2.12 -3.67
N ASP A 65 -8.42 -1.49 -4.75
CA ASP A 65 -8.95 -2.23 -5.88
C ASP A 65 -7.85 -3.06 -6.52
N ALA A 66 -8.25 -4.09 -7.24
CA ALA A 66 -7.33 -4.92 -7.99
C ALA A 66 -7.18 -4.37 -9.40
N PHE A 67 -5.96 -4.41 -9.90
CA PHE A 67 -5.64 -3.92 -11.22
C PHE A 67 -4.83 -4.98 -11.96
N GLY A 68 -4.89 -4.93 -13.27
CA GLY A 68 -4.09 -5.86 -14.07
C GLY A 68 -2.62 -5.51 -14.14
N ASP A 69 -2.22 -4.44 -13.47
CA ASP A 69 -0.91 -3.85 -13.60
C ASP A 69 -0.45 -3.41 -12.21
N PRO A 70 0.72 -3.87 -11.75
CA PRO A 70 1.16 -3.46 -10.41
C PRO A 70 1.41 -1.98 -10.29
N GLU A 71 1.80 -1.33 -11.37
CA GLU A 71 2.03 0.11 -11.33
C GLU A 71 0.76 0.86 -10.98
N ARG A 72 -0.35 0.40 -11.54
CA ARG A 72 -1.63 1.02 -11.22
C ARG A 72 -2.03 0.79 -9.78
N ALA A 73 -1.72 -0.39 -9.26
CA ALA A 73 -2.00 -0.68 -7.87
C ALA A 73 -1.20 0.24 -6.96
N PHE A 74 0.06 0.49 -7.31
CA PHE A 74 0.87 1.43 -6.54
C PHE A 74 0.29 2.83 -6.57
N ARG A 75 -0.13 3.29 -7.74
CA ARG A 75 -0.71 4.63 -7.85
C ARG A 75 -1.99 4.76 -7.04
N ASP A 76 -2.80 3.73 -7.07
CA ASP A 76 -4.02 3.73 -6.28
C ASP A 76 -3.69 3.85 -4.79
N ALA A 77 -2.70 3.10 -4.34
CA ALA A 77 -2.30 3.16 -2.94
C ALA A 77 -1.75 4.52 -2.58
N GLU A 78 -0.94 5.11 -3.47
CA GLU A 78 -0.40 6.45 -3.22
C GLU A 78 -1.52 7.47 -3.08
N GLU A 79 -2.53 7.35 -3.92
CA GLU A 79 -3.65 8.27 -3.85
C GLU A 79 -4.40 8.12 -2.54
N ARG A 80 -4.60 6.87 -2.11
CA ARG A 80 -5.28 6.62 -0.84
C ARG A 80 -4.47 7.16 0.32
N VAL A 81 -3.15 7.05 0.24
CA VAL A 81 -2.28 7.61 1.26
C VAL A 81 -2.45 9.13 1.33
N ARG A 82 -2.44 9.79 0.20
CA ARG A 82 -2.59 11.23 0.17
C ARG A 82 -3.93 11.67 0.70
N GLU A 83 -4.97 10.92 0.37
CA GLU A 83 -6.29 11.21 0.89
C GLU A 83 -6.35 11.04 2.39
N ALA A 84 -5.73 9.98 2.90
CA ALA A 84 -5.73 9.74 4.33
C ALA A 84 -5.04 10.87 5.07
N ILE A 85 -3.92 11.33 4.53
CA ILE A 85 -3.18 12.42 5.15
C ILE A 85 -4.01 13.70 5.09
N ALA A 86 -4.59 13.99 3.94
CA ALA A 86 -5.39 15.19 3.76
C ALA A 86 -6.60 15.20 4.69
N ASN A 87 -7.17 14.04 4.94
CA ASN A 87 -8.35 13.91 5.79
C ASN A 87 -7.99 13.60 7.23
N ARG A 88 -6.72 13.72 7.58
CA ARG A 88 -6.23 13.53 8.94
C ARG A 88 -6.52 12.13 9.47
N PHE A 89 -6.26 11.14 8.63
CA PHE A 89 -6.32 9.73 9.01
C PHE A 89 -7.69 9.36 9.55
N PRO A 90 -8.68 9.34 8.68
CA PRO A 90 -10.03 9.00 9.13
C PRO A 90 -10.11 7.58 9.66
N ASP A 91 -11.03 7.39 10.57
CA ASP A 91 -11.30 6.07 11.11
C ASP A 91 -11.89 5.19 10.02
N ASN A 92 -11.35 4.00 9.92
CA ASN A 92 -11.89 3.03 8.98
C ASN A 92 -12.88 2.11 9.64
#